data_341dba4387e25a83cb5f1aba483aa3e2
#
_entry.id   341dba4387e25a83cb5f1aba483aa3e2
#
_cell.length_a   1.000
_cell.length_b   1.000
_cell.length_c   1.000
_cell.angle_alpha   90.00
_cell.angle_beta   90.00
_cell.angle_gamma   90.00
#
_symmetry.space_group_name_H-M   'P 1'
#
loop_
_entity.id
_entity.type
_entity.pdbx_description
1 polymer ?
#
loop_
_entity_poly.entity_id
_entity_poly.type
_entity_poly.pdbx_seq_one_letter_code
_entity_poly.pdbx_strand_id
1 'polypeptide(L)'
;MLNLFQHPFLRSNAVVKQPCVYILTSQPYGTLYIGVTSDLVARVYQHRTGEVPGFTSRYGIVSLVRFDLLETMPEAIAREKQIKHWHRQWKINLIESENPQWIDLAVGIGLPSLPLQP
;
A
#
# COMPACT_ATOMS: atom_id res chain seq x y z
N MET A 1 16.56 -12.66 -0.23
CA MET A 1 16.11 -11.29 -0.38
C MET A 1 16.16 -10.58 0.95
N LEU A 2 16.54 -9.34 0.95
CA LEU A 2 16.54 -8.57 2.16
C LEU A 2 15.12 -8.36 2.66
N ASN A 3 14.92 -8.70 3.90
CA ASN A 3 13.63 -8.44 4.53
C ASN A 3 13.65 -7.01 5.07
N LEU A 4 12.82 -6.15 4.51
CA LEU A 4 12.77 -4.75 4.88
C LEU A 4 12.51 -4.55 6.36
N PHE A 5 11.82 -5.48 6.99
CA PHE A 5 11.33 -5.31 8.35
C PHE A 5 12.21 -5.92 9.40
N GLN A 6 13.22 -6.68 9.00
CA GLN A 6 14.16 -7.26 9.94
C GLN A 6 15.20 -6.25 10.41
N HIS A 7 15.43 -5.23 9.60
CA HIS A 7 16.52 -4.30 9.86
C HIS A 7 15.95 -2.96 10.30
N PRO A 8 16.21 -2.53 11.52
CA PRO A 8 15.59 -1.31 12.04
C PRO A 8 15.82 -0.08 11.16
N PHE A 9 17.00 0.02 10.58
CA PHE A 9 17.31 1.18 9.76
C PHE A 9 16.72 1.08 8.37
N LEU A 10 16.49 -0.12 7.90
CA LEU A 10 15.89 -0.30 6.59
C LEU A 10 14.41 0.03 6.60
N ARG A 11 13.81 0.02 7.77
CA ARG A 11 12.45 0.51 7.88
C ARG A 11 12.40 2.01 7.79
N SER A 12 13.55 2.65 7.89
CA SER A 12 13.62 4.07 7.74
C SER A 12 13.57 4.43 6.26
N ASN A 13 13.79 5.68 6.01
CA ASN A 13 13.59 6.30 4.72
C ASN A 13 14.36 5.66 3.58
N ALA A 14 15.54 5.13 3.85
CA ALA A 14 16.40 4.64 2.78
C ALA A 14 15.75 3.52 1.97
N VAL A 15 14.99 2.63 2.63
CA VAL A 15 14.39 1.49 1.96
C VAL A 15 12.99 1.81 1.46
N VAL A 16 12.18 2.48 2.28
CA VAL A 16 10.80 2.75 1.90
C VAL A 16 10.67 3.95 0.98
N LYS A 17 11.73 4.74 0.81
CA LYS A 17 11.77 5.77 -0.20
C LYS A 17 12.27 5.19 -1.51
N GLN A 18 11.48 4.36 -2.07
CA GLN A 18 11.76 3.62 -3.28
C GLN A 18 10.50 3.57 -4.12
N PRO A 19 10.63 3.57 -5.46
CA PRO A 19 9.45 3.47 -6.30
C PRO A 19 8.61 2.25 -5.92
N CYS A 20 7.34 2.48 -5.75
CA CYS A 20 6.46 1.48 -5.16
C CYS A 20 5.05 1.61 -5.71
N VAL A 21 4.44 0.47 -6.02
CA VAL A 21 3.01 0.37 -6.31
C VAL A 21 2.35 -0.21 -5.07
N TYR A 22 1.23 0.36 -4.65
CA TYR A 22 0.55 -0.11 -3.45
C TYR A 22 -0.94 -0.21 -3.68
N ILE A 23 -1.57 -1.06 -2.86
CA ILE A 23 -3.02 -1.24 -2.88
C ILE A 23 -3.55 -1.00 -1.48
N LEU A 24 -4.50 -0.08 -1.38
CA LEU A 24 -5.23 0.18 -0.16
C LEU A 24 -6.64 -0.35 -0.29
N THR A 25 -7.26 -0.69 0.83
CA THR A 25 -8.65 -1.14 0.84
C THR A 25 -9.38 -0.55 2.03
N SER A 26 -10.71 -0.44 1.90
CA SER A 26 -11.55 -0.02 3.01
C SER A 26 -11.75 -1.16 4.01
N GLN A 27 -11.76 -2.39 3.53
CA GLN A 27 -11.93 -3.60 4.32
C GLN A 27 -11.67 -4.79 3.41
N PRO A 28 -11.53 -6.01 3.96
CA PRO A 28 -11.38 -7.18 3.09
C PRO A 28 -12.51 -7.24 2.07
N TYR A 29 -12.13 -7.43 0.81
CA TYR A 29 -13.07 -7.46 -0.31
C TYR A 29 -13.83 -6.15 -0.51
N GLY A 30 -13.36 -5.07 0.10
CA GLY A 30 -13.98 -3.76 -0.06
C GLY A 30 -13.46 -3.01 -1.27
N THR A 31 -13.60 -1.69 -1.22
CA THR A 31 -13.13 -0.82 -2.29
C THR A 31 -11.60 -0.82 -2.32
N LEU A 32 -11.05 -0.93 -3.51
CA LEU A 32 -9.60 -0.96 -3.71
C LEU A 32 -9.11 0.35 -4.31
N TYR A 33 -7.95 0.79 -3.89
CA TYR A 33 -7.26 1.94 -4.45
C TYR A 33 -5.84 1.54 -4.81
N ILE A 34 -5.48 1.72 -6.07
CA ILE A 34 -4.15 1.41 -6.57
C ILE A 34 -3.39 2.72 -6.74
N GLY A 35 -2.21 2.80 -6.14
CA GLY A 35 -1.40 4.01 -6.25
C GLY A 35 0.06 3.73 -6.51
N VAL A 36 0.79 4.77 -6.81
CA VAL A 36 2.23 4.72 -7.03
C VAL A 36 2.88 5.85 -6.26
N THR A 37 4.02 5.59 -5.65
CA THR A 37 4.73 6.58 -4.85
C THR A 37 6.22 6.27 -4.81
N SER A 38 7.01 7.26 -4.47
CA SER A 38 8.42 7.05 -4.16
C SER A 38 8.65 6.99 -2.64
N ASP A 39 7.61 7.14 -1.83
CA ASP A 39 7.72 7.14 -0.38
C ASP A 39 6.45 6.52 0.20
N LEU A 40 6.49 5.20 0.36
CA LEU A 40 5.30 4.44 0.77
C LEU A 40 4.79 4.86 2.15
N VAL A 41 5.68 4.98 3.12
CA VAL A 41 5.27 5.30 4.49
C VAL A 41 4.57 6.66 4.53
N ALA A 42 5.18 7.67 3.93
CA ALA A 42 4.60 9.00 3.92
C ALA A 42 3.26 9.00 3.21
N ARG A 43 3.16 8.28 2.09
CA ARG A 43 1.92 8.26 1.31
C ARG A 43 0.78 7.56 2.06
N VAL A 44 1.06 6.43 2.69
CA VAL A 44 0.03 5.73 3.46
C VAL A 44 -0.40 6.58 4.64
N TYR A 45 0.55 7.23 5.31
CA TYR A 45 0.22 8.14 6.40
C TYR A 45 -0.70 9.26 5.93
N GLN A 46 -0.40 9.87 4.78
CA GLN A 46 -1.23 10.94 4.23
C GLN A 46 -2.65 10.47 3.94
N HIS A 47 -2.80 9.26 3.42
CA HIS A 47 -4.13 8.70 3.19
C HIS A 47 -4.89 8.52 4.51
N ARG A 48 -4.20 8.05 5.54
CA ARG A 48 -4.82 7.78 6.84
C ARG A 48 -5.23 9.03 7.59
N THR A 49 -4.48 10.10 7.42
CA THR A 49 -4.77 11.36 8.11
C THR A 49 -5.71 12.25 7.33
N GLY A 50 -6.06 11.85 6.12
CA GLY A 50 -6.93 12.67 5.28
C GLY A 50 -6.23 13.83 4.62
N GLU A 51 -4.89 13.85 4.63
CA GLU A 51 -4.13 14.91 3.97
C GLU A 51 -4.26 14.86 2.46
N VAL A 52 -4.58 13.68 1.92
CA VAL A 52 -4.86 13.53 0.50
C VAL A 52 -6.36 13.59 0.35
N PRO A 53 -6.90 14.67 -0.20
CA PRO A 53 -8.35 14.77 -0.37
C PRO A 53 -8.82 13.85 -1.48
N GLY A 54 -10.10 13.51 -1.43
CA GLY A 54 -10.74 12.79 -2.53
C GLY A 54 -11.09 11.37 -2.17
N PHE A 55 -10.80 10.44 -3.10
CA PHE A 55 -11.37 9.11 -3.08
C PHE A 55 -11.08 8.33 -1.80
N THR A 56 -9.83 8.25 -1.40
CA THR A 56 -9.46 7.44 -0.24
C THR A 56 -10.03 8.01 1.06
N SER A 57 -9.99 9.32 1.21
CA SER A 57 -10.55 9.99 2.38
C SER A 57 -12.05 9.77 2.47
N ARG A 58 -12.71 9.88 1.32
CA ARG A 58 -14.17 9.80 1.25
C ARG A 58 -14.69 8.41 1.60
N TYR A 59 -13.96 7.37 1.23
CA TYR A 59 -14.44 5.99 1.38
C TYR A 59 -13.73 5.21 2.45
N GLY A 60 -12.89 5.86 3.25
CA GLY A 60 -12.19 5.19 4.34
C GLY A 60 -11.20 4.13 3.85
N ILE A 61 -10.53 4.39 2.74
CA ILE A 61 -9.65 3.41 2.11
C ILE A 61 -8.24 3.61 2.64
N VAL A 62 -7.93 2.96 3.75
CA VAL A 62 -6.72 3.26 4.52
C VAL A 62 -5.90 2.03 4.92
N SER A 63 -6.41 0.82 4.72
CA SER A 63 -5.67 -0.39 5.05
C SER A 63 -4.75 -0.76 3.89
N LEU A 64 -3.47 -0.98 4.17
CA LEU A 64 -2.48 -1.33 3.15
C LEU A 64 -2.44 -2.85 3.02
N VAL A 65 -2.85 -3.38 1.88
CA VAL A 65 -2.93 -4.83 1.71
C VAL A 65 -1.92 -5.41 0.73
N ARG A 66 -1.25 -4.56 -0.03
CA ARG A 66 -0.18 -5.00 -0.92
C ARG A 66 0.72 -3.83 -1.27
N PHE A 67 2.03 -4.08 -1.37
CA PHE A 67 2.94 -3.14 -2.00
C PHE A 67 4.05 -3.89 -2.69
N ASP A 68 4.51 -3.33 -3.81
CA ASP A 68 5.60 -3.89 -4.60
C ASP A 68 6.63 -2.79 -4.84
N LEU A 69 7.86 -3.07 -4.48
CA LEU A 69 8.97 -2.14 -4.70
C LEU A 69 9.54 -2.38 -6.09
N LEU A 70 9.74 -1.31 -6.83
CA LEU A 70 10.31 -1.36 -8.17
C LEU A 70 11.64 -0.59 -8.16
N GLU A 71 12.45 -0.80 -9.17
CA GLU A 71 13.74 -0.13 -9.22
C GLU A 71 13.63 1.31 -9.68
N THR A 72 12.68 1.61 -10.55
CA THR A 72 12.53 2.95 -11.10
C THR A 72 11.07 3.40 -11.06
N MET A 73 10.88 4.71 -11.06
CA MET A 73 9.54 5.27 -11.12
C MET A 73 8.82 4.93 -12.42
N PRO A 74 9.46 4.97 -13.60
CA PRO A 74 8.75 4.56 -14.81
C PRO A 74 8.21 3.13 -14.74
N GLU A 75 8.98 2.21 -14.15
CA GLU A 75 8.49 0.85 -13.95
C GLU A 75 7.29 0.80 -13.01
N ALA A 76 7.37 1.56 -11.92
CA ALA A 76 6.29 1.60 -10.96
C ALA A 76 5.02 2.20 -11.58
N ILE A 77 5.16 3.26 -12.34
CA ILE A 77 4.03 3.89 -13.01
C ILE A 77 3.39 2.92 -14.01
N ALA A 78 4.22 2.21 -14.77
CA ALA A 78 3.71 1.23 -15.74
C ALA A 78 2.96 0.10 -15.02
N ARG A 79 3.50 -0.36 -13.90
CA ARG A 79 2.85 -1.42 -13.12
C ARG A 79 1.52 -0.96 -12.54
N GLU A 80 1.49 0.23 -12.00
CA GLU A 80 0.26 0.81 -11.46
C GLU A 80 -0.83 0.89 -12.53
N LYS A 81 -0.48 1.37 -13.71
CA LYS A 81 -1.44 1.44 -14.81
C LYS A 81 -1.92 0.07 -15.23
N GLN A 82 -1.03 -0.90 -15.28
CA GLN A 82 -1.37 -2.27 -15.62
C GLN A 82 -2.41 -2.82 -14.65
N ILE A 83 -2.13 -2.72 -13.36
CA ILE A 83 -3.00 -3.26 -12.33
C ILE A 83 -4.36 -2.54 -12.34
N LYS A 84 -4.36 -1.25 -12.55
CA LYS A 84 -5.61 -0.49 -12.58
C LYS A 84 -6.57 -0.98 -13.67
N HIS A 85 -6.03 -1.51 -14.77
CA HIS A 85 -6.85 -2.01 -15.88
C HIS A 85 -7.30 -3.46 -15.71
N TRP A 86 -6.81 -4.14 -14.69
CA TRP A 86 -7.21 -5.52 -14.44
C TRP A 86 -8.66 -5.60 -13.96
N HIS A 87 -9.29 -6.73 -14.21
CA HIS A 87 -10.55 -7.07 -13.56
C HIS A 87 -10.34 -7.11 -12.06
N ARG A 88 -11.40 -6.81 -11.34
CA ARG A 88 -11.35 -6.80 -9.89
C ARG A 88 -10.83 -8.12 -9.32
N GLN A 89 -11.27 -9.25 -9.86
CA GLN A 89 -10.84 -10.55 -9.33
C GLN A 89 -9.32 -10.74 -9.45
N TRP A 90 -8.72 -10.21 -10.51
CA TRP A 90 -7.27 -10.30 -10.65
C TRP A 90 -6.55 -9.46 -9.60
N LYS A 91 -7.10 -8.32 -9.24
CA LYS A 91 -6.54 -7.49 -8.17
C LYS A 91 -6.63 -8.22 -6.83
N ILE A 92 -7.75 -8.87 -6.57
CA ILE A 92 -7.94 -9.67 -5.37
C ILE A 92 -6.95 -10.83 -5.35
N ASN A 93 -6.79 -11.52 -6.46
CA ASN A 93 -5.83 -12.62 -6.55
C ASN A 93 -4.41 -12.14 -6.27
N LEU A 94 -4.04 -10.99 -6.78
CA LEU A 94 -2.72 -10.42 -6.54
C LEU A 94 -2.52 -10.15 -5.05
N ILE A 95 -3.50 -9.55 -4.39
CA ILE A 95 -3.44 -9.31 -2.95
C ILE A 95 -3.26 -10.63 -2.21
N GLU A 96 -4.11 -11.59 -2.49
CA GLU A 96 -4.16 -12.83 -1.73
C GLU A 96 -2.99 -13.76 -2.01
N SER A 97 -2.26 -13.54 -3.10
CA SER A 97 -1.08 -14.34 -3.39
C SER A 97 -0.03 -14.23 -2.27
N GLU A 98 0.01 -13.11 -1.57
CA GLU A 98 0.96 -12.90 -0.46
C GLU A 98 0.28 -12.46 0.82
N ASN A 99 -0.98 -12.10 0.77
CA ASN A 99 -1.70 -11.59 1.94
C ASN A 99 -3.13 -12.14 1.96
N PRO A 100 -3.28 -13.47 2.10
CA PRO A 100 -4.61 -14.09 2.02
C PRO A 100 -5.56 -13.65 3.12
N GLN A 101 -5.04 -13.12 4.22
CA GLN A 101 -5.85 -12.68 5.34
C GLN A 101 -6.21 -11.19 5.27
N TRP A 102 -5.73 -10.48 4.26
CA TRP A 102 -5.97 -9.04 4.10
C TRP A 102 -5.50 -8.24 5.32
N ILE A 103 -4.35 -8.62 5.87
CA ILE A 103 -3.76 -7.93 7.01
C ILE A 103 -3.30 -6.55 6.57
N ASP A 104 -3.46 -5.56 7.45
CA ASP A 104 -2.92 -4.22 7.20
C ASP A 104 -1.40 -4.26 7.35
N LEU A 105 -0.70 -4.14 6.24
CA LEU A 105 0.76 -4.25 6.20
C LEU A 105 1.47 -2.98 6.68
N ALA A 106 0.74 -1.92 6.95
CA ALA A 106 1.35 -0.65 7.31
C ALA A 106 2.10 -0.71 8.65
N VAL A 107 1.65 -1.55 9.56
CA VAL A 107 2.36 -1.73 10.84
C VAL A 107 3.77 -2.25 10.57
N GLY A 108 3.91 -3.18 9.64
CA GLY A 108 5.21 -3.76 9.30
C GLY A 108 6.19 -2.78 8.68
N ILE A 109 5.70 -1.66 8.15
CA ILE A 109 6.58 -0.63 7.58
C ILE A 109 6.72 0.58 8.50
N GLY A 110 6.29 0.46 9.75
CA GLY A 110 6.57 1.46 10.77
C GLY A 110 5.43 2.39 11.12
N LEU A 111 4.25 2.18 10.59
CA LEU A 111 3.09 3.00 10.96
C LEU A 111 2.34 2.38 12.14
N PRO A 112 1.69 3.21 12.94
CA PRO A 112 0.87 2.67 14.04
C PRO A 112 -0.32 1.88 13.51
N SER A 113 -0.81 0.98 14.33
CA SER A 113 -2.04 0.24 14.02
C SER A 113 -3.18 1.23 13.83
N LEU A 114 -4.12 0.88 12.96
CA LEU A 114 -5.33 1.67 12.84
C LEU A 114 -6.07 1.63 14.17
N PRO A 115 -6.68 2.74 14.57
CA PRO A 115 -7.45 2.74 15.81
C PRO A 115 -8.62 1.78 15.69
N LEU A 116 -8.94 1.15 16.80
CA LEU A 116 -10.12 0.31 16.87
C LEU A 116 -11.34 1.21 16.73
N GLN A 117 -12.31 0.72 15.99
CA GLN A 117 -13.55 1.47 15.85
C GLN A 117 -14.35 1.38 17.14
N PRO A 118 -14.87 2.51 17.59
CA PRO A 118 -15.70 2.50 18.81
C PRO A 118 -16.97 1.71 18.59
#